data_3a8ecf3793620599f74102a82cae7143
#
_entry.id   3a8ecf3793620599f74102a82cae7143
#
_cell.length_a   1.000
_cell.length_b   1.000
_cell.length_c   1.000
_cell.angle_alpha   90.00
_cell.angle_beta   90.00
_cell.angle_gamma   90.00
#
_symmetry.space_group_name_H-M   'P 1'
#
loop_
_entity.id
_entity.type
_entity.pdbx_description
1 polymer ?
#
loop_
_entity_poly.entity_id
_entity_poly.type
_entity_poly.pdbx_seq_one_letter_code
_entity_poly.pdbx_strand_id
1 'polypeptide(L)'
;MEKTKREVCVACARWRAATRGSYPRGGDCQRDRAKSGFKRGTEDRMRAVVQRVLNASVSVGGRTVGEIEQGLLVLVGFAEGDGRDEMEWMAAKVRGLRIFSDSEGRMNLDVGQVGGAMLVVSQFTLYGDVSRGRRPSFVGAAEPDEARRLYDEFVEVCRGGVVPVATGEFGARMEVSLLNDGPVTLVVER
;
A
#
# COMPACT_ATOMS: atom_id res chain seq x y z
N MET A 1 -16.52 39.06 19.97
CA MET A 1 -15.18 38.85 19.38
C MET A 1 -14.60 37.59 20.02
N GLU A 2 -14.84 36.44 19.41
CA GLU A 2 -14.50 35.11 19.94
C GLU A 2 -13.33 34.59 19.13
N LYS A 3 -12.18 34.37 19.78
CA LYS A 3 -10.95 33.84 19.16
C LYS A 3 -11.07 32.34 19.07
N THR A 4 -11.26 31.80 17.88
CA THR A 4 -11.23 30.36 17.57
C THR A 4 -9.82 29.82 17.82
N LYS A 5 -9.63 29.03 18.87
CA LYS A 5 -8.43 28.24 19.09
C LYS A 5 -8.32 27.17 18.01
N ARG A 6 -7.28 27.25 17.18
CA ARG A 6 -6.89 26.18 16.26
C ARG A 6 -6.38 24.99 17.10
N GLU A 7 -7.12 23.92 17.14
CA GLU A 7 -6.62 22.65 17.67
C GLU A 7 -5.52 22.11 16.75
N VAL A 8 -4.30 22.05 17.26
CA VAL A 8 -3.16 21.46 16.57
C VAL A 8 -3.25 19.96 16.74
N CYS A 9 -3.32 19.23 15.64
CA CYS A 9 -3.37 17.77 15.63
C CYS A 9 -2.19 17.17 16.44
N VAL A 10 -2.50 16.36 17.44
CA VAL A 10 -1.54 15.74 18.37
C VAL A 10 -0.51 14.87 17.63
N ALA A 11 -0.87 14.31 16.47
CA ALA A 11 0.03 13.53 15.61
C ALA A 11 1.17 14.39 15.04
N CYS A 12 0.91 15.66 14.65
CA CYS A 12 1.94 16.58 14.15
C CYS A 12 2.93 17.01 15.25
N ALA A 13 2.50 17.07 16.50
CA ALA A 13 3.36 17.43 17.62
C ALA A 13 4.36 16.33 18.00
N ARG A 14 3.96 15.05 17.89
CA ARG A 14 4.84 13.89 18.13
C ARG A 14 5.89 13.69 17.03
N TRP A 15 5.56 14.02 15.80
CA TRP A 15 6.51 13.90 14.68
C TRP A 15 7.71 14.86 14.84
N ARG A 16 7.49 16.07 15.38
CA ARG A 16 8.57 17.05 15.66
C ARG A 16 9.52 16.64 16.78
N ALA A 17 9.10 15.75 17.67
CA ALA A 17 9.94 15.32 18.79
C ALA A 17 10.91 14.19 18.42
N ALA A 18 10.62 13.43 17.34
CA ALA A 18 11.44 12.28 16.90
C ALA A 18 12.59 12.66 15.95
N THR A 19 12.60 13.89 15.40
CA THR A 19 13.63 14.33 14.45
C THR A 19 14.42 15.52 15.00
N ARG A 20 15.26 15.29 16.03
CA ARG A 20 16.31 16.26 16.41
C ARG A 20 17.51 16.07 15.47
N GLY A 21 17.35 16.53 14.23
CA GLY A 21 18.45 16.74 13.30
C GLY A 21 18.37 18.16 12.78
N SER A 22 19.39 18.96 13.04
CA SER A 22 19.50 20.34 12.59
C SER A 22 19.46 20.43 11.05
N TYR A 23 18.45 21.08 10.51
CA TYR A 23 18.44 21.51 9.10
C TYR A 23 19.48 22.62 8.92
N PRO A 24 20.44 22.50 8.01
CA PRO A 24 21.31 23.61 7.65
C PRO A 24 20.47 24.68 6.92
N ARG A 25 20.52 25.91 7.42
CA ARG A 25 19.94 27.06 6.76
C ARG A 25 20.83 27.46 5.59
N GLY A 26 20.27 27.48 4.39
CA GLY A 26 20.78 28.21 3.25
C GLY A 26 21.87 27.48 2.47
N GLY A 27 21.53 26.99 1.31
CA GLY A 27 22.48 26.58 0.28
C GLY A 27 21.91 25.50 -0.63
N ASP A 28 21.57 25.91 -1.86
CA ASP A 28 21.51 25.09 -3.07
C ASP A 28 20.70 23.77 -3.07
N CYS A 29 19.39 23.88 -3.00
CA CYS A 29 18.47 22.79 -3.34
C CYS A 29 18.40 22.47 -4.86
N GLN A 30 19.27 23.03 -5.69
CA GLN A 30 19.24 22.86 -7.14
C GLN A 30 20.33 21.96 -7.72
N ARG A 31 21.35 21.55 -6.95
CA ARG A 31 22.46 20.72 -7.50
C ARG A 31 22.38 19.23 -7.21
N ASP A 32 21.58 18.78 -6.26
CA ASP A 32 21.49 17.34 -5.94
C ASP A 32 20.40 16.57 -6.72
N ARG A 33 19.59 17.27 -7.56
CA ARG A 33 18.65 16.63 -8.49
C ARG A 33 19.30 15.86 -9.64
N ALA A 34 20.62 16.01 -9.82
CA ALA A 34 21.33 15.41 -10.96
C ALA A 34 21.99 14.05 -10.66
N LYS A 35 21.91 13.53 -9.43
CA LYS A 35 22.55 12.25 -9.05
C LYS A 35 21.62 11.16 -8.50
N SER A 36 20.39 11.44 -8.17
CA SER A 36 19.37 10.38 -8.07
C SER A 36 18.87 10.15 -9.50
N GLY A 37 19.56 9.30 -10.23
CA GLY A 37 19.07 8.77 -11.50
C GLY A 37 17.80 7.97 -11.24
N PHE A 38 16.69 8.66 -11.04
CA PHE A 38 15.36 8.10 -11.26
C PHE A 38 15.29 7.90 -12.78
N LYS A 39 15.85 6.78 -13.24
CA LYS A 39 15.58 6.27 -14.56
C LYS A 39 14.07 6.07 -14.64
N ARG A 40 13.36 6.94 -15.32
CA ARG A 40 12.05 6.61 -15.89
C ARG A 40 12.31 5.56 -16.99
N GLY A 41 12.61 4.38 -16.55
CA GLY A 41 12.65 3.15 -17.35
C GLY A 41 11.39 2.40 -16.97
N THR A 42 10.63 2.05 -17.92
CA THR A 42 9.58 1.08 -18.17
C THR A 42 9.63 -0.24 -17.34
N GLU A 43 10.13 -0.24 -16.10
CA GLU A 43 10.45 -1.44 -15.34
C GLU A 43 9.74 -1.54 -13.97
N ASP A 44 8.86 -0.60 -13.66
CA ASP A 44 8.01 -0.74 -12.46
C ASP A 44 6.86 -1.70 -12.83
N ARG A 45 7.09 -2.99 -12.57
CA ARG A 45 6.17 -4.05 -12.98
C ARG A 45 5.04 -4.17 -11.96
N MET A 46 5.24 -4.85 -10.86
CA MET A 46 4.22 -5.06 -9.85
C MET A 46 4.11 -3.90 -8.87
N ARG A 47 2.88 -3.43 -8.59
CA ARG A 47 2.61 -2.35 -7.63
C ARG A 47 1.64 -2.79 -6.56
N ALA A 48 1.89 -2.35 -5.33
CA ALA A 48 0.96 -2.52 -4.22
C ALA A 48 0.84 -1.23 -3.41
N VAL A 49 -0.38 -0.92 -2.99
CA VAL A 49 -0.65 0.06 -1.92
C VAL A 49 -1.04 -0.73 -0.69
N VAL A 50 -0.29 -0.55 0.38
CA VAL A 50 -0.47 -1.26 1.65
C VAL A 50 -0.92 -0.27 2.70
N GLN A 51 -2.06 -0.55 3.33
CA GLN A 51 -2.59 0.25 4.43
C GLN A 51 -2.70 -0.60 5.70
N ARG A 52 -2.14 -0.10 6.80
CA ARG A 52 -2.37 -0.69 8.12
C ARG A 52 -3.78 -0.35 8.58
N VAL A 53 -4.57 -1.35 8.95
CA VAL A 53 -5.99 -1.18 9.28
C VAL A 53 -6.34 -1.78 10.63
N LEU A 54 -7.34 -1.19 11.30
CA LEU A 54 -8.01 -1.81 12.45
C LEU A 54 -9.07 -2.81 11.99
N ASN A 55 -9.68 -2.57 10.83
CA ASN A 55 -10.54 -3.50 10.10
C ASN A 55 -10.62 -3.08 8.64
N ALA A 56 -10.91 -4.03 7.77
CA ALA A 56 -11.24 -3.77 6.37
C ALA A 56 -12.16 -4.84 5.82
N SER A 57 -13.04 -4.47 4.88
CA SER A 57 -13.95 -5.38 4.20
C SER A 57 -14.18 -5.01 2.76
N VAL A 58 -14.54 -6.00 1.95
CA VAL A 58 -14.95 -5.84 0.55
C VAL A 58 -16.33 -6.41 0.37
N SER A 59 -17.22 -5.61 -0.24
CA SER A 59 -18.57 -6.04 -0.62
C SER A 59 -18.78 -5.96 -2.12
N VAL A 60 -19.56 -6.90 -2.66
CA VAL A 60 -19.98 -6.97 -4.05
C VAL A 60 -21.50 -7.18 -4.07
N GLY A 61 -22.23 -6.25 -4.66
CA GLY A 61 -23.71 -6.32 -4.73
C GLY A 61 -24.38 -6.40 -3.35
N GLY A 62 -23.82 -5.72 -2.34
CA GLY A 62 -24.30 -5.73 -0.95
C GLY A 62 -23.91 -6.96 -0.13
N ARG A 63 -23.17 -7.92 -0.69
CA ARG A 63 -22.67 -9.11 0.00
C ARG A 63 -21.19 -8.96 0.33
N THR A 64 -20.80 -9.11 1.58
CA THR A 64 -19.38 -9.17 1.98
C THR A 64 -18.73 -10.42 1.40
N VAL A 65 -17.62 -10.23 0.66
CA VAL A 65 -16.84 -11.30 0.02
C VAL A 65 -15.51 -11.55 0.71
N GLY A 66 -14.98 -10.56 1.43
CA GLY A 66 -13.77 -10.69 2.23
C GLY A 66 -13.74 -9.65 3.33
N GLU A 67 -13.25 -10.02 4.50
CA GLU A 67 -13.12 -9.13 5.64
C GLU A 67 -11.95 -9.54 6.53
N ILE A 68 -11.35 -8.58 7.18
CA ILE A 68 -10.32 -8.76 8.20
C ILE A 68 -10.55 -7.78 9.35
N GLU A 69 -10.11 -8.16 10.53
CA GLU A 69 -9.88 -7.25 11.63
C GLU A 69 -8.51 -6.57 11.48
N GLN A 70 -7.77 -6.37 12.57
CA GLN A 70 -6.44 -5.76 12.51
C GLN A 70 -5.54 -6.44 11.47
N GLY A 71 -4.90 -5.63 10.62
CA GLY A 71 -4.01 -6.19 9.62
C GLY A 71 -3.62 -5.21 8.52
N LEU A 72 -3.50 -5.74 7.30
CA LEU A 72 -3.10 -4.99 6.11
C LEU A 72 -4.16 -5.11 5.02
N LEU A 73 -4.68 -3.98 4.54
CA LEU A 73 -5.33 -3.91 3.24
C LEU A 73 -4.25 -3.74 2.19
N VAL A 74 -4.24 -4.64 1.19
CA VAL A 74 -3.26 -4.68 0.10
C VAL A 74 -3.98 -4.51 -1.23
N LEU A 75 -3.91 -3.33 -1.82
CA LEU A 75 -4.38 -3.07 -3.19
C LEU A 75 -3.24 -3.42 -4.13
N VAL A 76 -3.41 -4.39 -5.04
CA VAL A 76 -2.34 -4.88 -5.90
C VAL A 76 -2.70 -4.77 -7.38
N GLY A 77 -1.74 -4.29 -8.16
CA GLY A 77 -1.82 -4.23 -9.63
C GLY A 77 -0.64 -4.95 -10.26
N PHE A 78 -0.86 -5.45 -11.47
CA PHE A 78 0.11 -6.20 -12.26
C PHE A 78 0.36 -5.51 -13.59
N ALA A 79 1.60 -5.58 -14.07
CA ALA A 79 2.02 -5.14 -15.39
C ALA A 79 2.27 -6.35 -16.30
N GLU A 80 2.38 -6.10 -17.60
CA GLU A 80 2.81 -7.12 -18.56
C GLU A 80 4.22 -7.61 -18.21
N GLY A 81 4.37 -8.94 -18.12
CA GLY A 81 5.64 -9.60 -17.84
C GLY A 81 5.97 -9.76 -16.35
N ASP A 82 5.06 -9.38 -15.43
CA ASP A 82 5.18 -9.79 -14.03
C ASP A 82 5.13 -11.32 -13.93
N GLY A 83 5.96 -11.86 -13.03
CA GLY A 83 6.10 -13.30 -12.85
C GLY A 83 6.14 -13.70 -11.37
N ARG A 84 6.45 -14.98 -11.16
CA ARG A 84 6.45 -15.57 -9.83
C ARG A 84 7.48 -14.93 -8.89
N ASP A 85 8.65 -14.54 -9.40
CA ASP A 85 9.72 -13.93 -8.59
C ASP A 85 9.28 -12.58 -8.02
N GLU A 86 8.56 -11.76 -8.81
CA GLU A 86 7.97 -10.49 -8.38
C GLU A 86 6.90 -10.72 -7.31
N MET A 87 6.03 -11.71 -7.52
CA MET A 87 4.97 -12.06 -6.58
C MET A 87 5.51 -12.58 -5.25
N GLU A 88 6.51 -13.47 -5.26
CA GLU A 88 7.14 -14.00 -4.05
C GLU A 88 7.86 -12.90 -3.28
N TRP A 89 8.58 -12.03 -3.99
CA TRP A 89 9.22 -10.87 -3.38
C TRP A 89 8.19 -9.92 -2.76
N MET A 90 7.13 -9.57 -3.49
CA MET A 90 6.09 -8.65 -3.02
C MET A 90 5.38 -9.23 -1.79
N ALA A 91 4.98 -10.49 -1.83
CA ALA A 91 4.32 -11.16 -0.72
C ALA A 91 5.22 -11.22 0.54
N ALA A 92 6.50 -11.56 0.37
CA ALA A 92 7.48 -11.54 1.46
C ALA A 92 7.69 -10.12 2.01
N LYS A 93 7.81 -9.13 1.11
CA LYS A 93 7.98 -7.71 1.48
C LYS A 93 6.80 -7.21 2.28
N VAL A 94 5.57 -7.42 1.81
CA VAL A 94 4.35 -6.95 2.47
C VAL A 94 4.18 -7.60 3.84
N ARG A 95 4.36 -8.92 3.95
CA ARG A 95 4.29 -9.63 5.24
C ARG A 95 5.33 -9.16 6.24
N GLY A 96 6.55 -8.85 5.78
CA GLY A 96 7.66 -8.44 6.62
C GLY A 96 7.72 -6.94 6.92
N LEU A 97 6.73 -6.13 6.52
CA LEU A 97 6.68 -4.70 6.85
C LEU A 97 6.50 -4.51 8.36
N ARG A 98 7.50 -3.92 9.00
CA ARG A 98 7.50 -3.67 10.46
C ARG A 98 6.82 -2.34 10.77
N ILE A 99 5.51 -2.29 10.58
CA ILE A 99 4.68 -1.08 10.69
C ILE A 99 3.64 -1.14 11.81
N PHE A 100 3.62 -2.20 12.61
CA PHE A 100 2.82 -2.28 13.82
C PHE A 100 3.65 -1.92 15.05
N SER A 101 2.99 -1.32 16.04
CA SER A 101 3.67 -0.84 17.25
C SER A 101 4.07 -1.98 18.16
N ASP A 102 5.28 -1.89 18.71
CA ASP A 102 5.73 -2.73 19.83
C ASP A 102 5.22 -2.18 21.18
N SER A 103 5.63 -2.82 22.29
CA SER A 103 5.27 -2.41 23.66
C SER A 103 5.77 -1.01 24.05
N GLU A 104 6.73 -0.45 23.30
CA GLU A 104 7.23 0.91 23.51
C GLU A 104 6.59 1.92 22.56
N GLY A 105 5.61 1.49 21.74
CA GLY A 105 4.90 2.33 20.78
C GLY A 105 5.70 2.64 19.49
N ARG A 106 6.80 1.91 19.23
CA ARG A 106 7.60 2.06 18.02
C ARG A 106 7.12 1.10 16.94
N MET A 107 7.12 1.54 15.67
CA MET A 107 6.88 0.66 14.52
C MET A 107 7.99 -0.38 14.41
N ASN A 108 7.73 -1.60 14.84
CA ASN A 108 8.73 -2.64 14.99
C ASN A 108 8.23 -4.06 14.70
N LEU A 109 6.92 -4.29 14.76
CA LEU A 109 6.30 -5.60 14.55
C LEU A 109 5.71 -5.70 13.15
N ASP A 110 5.76 -6.89 12.56
CA ASP A 110 5.07 -7.22 11.33
C ASP A 110 3.63 -7.74 11.58
N VAL A 111 2.88 -7.97 10.49
CA VAL A 111 1.48 -8.39 10.57
C VAL A 111 1.32 -9.76 11.24
N GLY A 112 2.26 -10.68 11.05
CA GLY A 112 2.22 -12.01 11.68
C GLY A 112 2.48 -11.94 13.18
N GLN A 113 3.41 -11.08 13.62
CA GLN A 113 3.76 -10.91 15.04
C GLN A 113 2.61 -10.31 15.86
N VAL A 114 1.74 -9.52 15.25
CA VAL A 114 0.55 -8.98 15.92
C VAL A 114 -0.69 -9.87 15.76
N GLY A 115 -0.56 -11.05 15.15
CA GLY A 115 -1.69 -11.94 14.89
C GLY A 115 -2.70 -11.38 13.89
N GLY A 116 -2.27 -10.45 13.04
CA GLY A 116 -3.12 -9.78 12.05
C GLY A 116 -3.34 -10.62 10.80
N ALA A 117 -4.15 -10.06 9.87
CA ALA A 117 -4.50 -10.70 8.60
C ALA A 117 -4.22 -9.76 7.41
N MET A 118 -4.26 -10.29 6.19
CA MET A 118 -4.19 -9.51 4.95
C MET A 118 -5.50 -9.59 4.18
N LEU A 119 -6.00 -8.45 3.67
CA LEU A 119 -7.08 -8.38 2.70
C LEU A 119 -6.49 -7.93 1.36
N VAL A 120 -6.41 -8.84 0.40
CA VAL A 120 -5.80 -8.61 -0.91
C VAL A 120 -6.89 -8.28 -1.92
N VAL A 121 -6.76 -7.15 -2.60
CA VAL A 121 -7.74 -6.63 -3.57
C VAL A 121 -7.03 -6.24 -4.85
N SER A 122 -7.51 -6.73 -6.00
CA SER A 122 -6.97 -6.35 -7.31
C SER A 122 -7.29 -4.90 -7.64
N GLN A 123 -6.28 -4.15 -8.13
CA GLN A 123 -6.39 -2.70 -8.38
C GLN A 123 -5.54 -2.29 -9.59
N PHE A 124 -6.04 -2.50 -10.80
CA PHE A 124 -5.31 -2.12 -12.03
C PHE A 124 -5.12 -0.61 -12.18
N THR A 125 -5.99 0.20 -11.56
CA THR A 125 -5.88 1.66 -11.62
C THR A 125 -4.63 2.22 -10.94
N LEU A 126 -3.82 1.40 -10.26
CA LEU A 126 -2.48 1.77 -9.81
C LEU A 126 -1.53 2.10 -10.98
N TYR A 127 -1.87 1.68 -12.20
CA TYR A 127 -1.17 2.02 -13.44
C TYR A 127 -1.76 3.24 -14.16
N GLY A 128 -2.69 3.96 -13.52
CA GLY A 128 -3.33 5.13 -14.10
C GLY A 128 -2.33 6.28 -14.33
N ASP A 129 -1.95 6.52 -15.59
CA ASP A 129 -1.17 7.68 -15.99
C ASP A 129 -2.07 8.89 -16.22
N VAL A 130 -1.89 9.91 -15.39
CA VAL A 130 -2.60 11.20 -15.47
C VAL A 130 -1.67 12.36 -15.86
N SER A 131 -0.48 12.06 -16.36
CA SER A 131 0.50 13.08 -16.77
C SER A 131 0.01 13.92 -17.96
N ARG A 132 -0.88 13.37 -18.79
CA ARG A 132 -1.43 14.01 -19.99
C ARG A 132 -2.93 14.21 -19.87
N GLY A 133 -3.34 15.29 -19.23
CA GLY A 133 -4.76 15.64 -19.10
C GLY A 133 -5.43 15.02 -17.85
N ARG A 134 -6.80 15.01 -17.86
CA ARG A 134 -7.61 14.62 -16.68
C ARG A 134 -8.21 13.21 -16.81
N ARG A 135 -8.08 12.57 -17.95
CA ARG A 135 -8.53 11.18 -18.17
C ARG A 135 -7.33 10.26 -18.01
N PRO A 136 -7.34 9.34 -17.02
CA PRO A 136 -6.23 8.42 -16.83
C PRO A 136 -6.11 7.44 -18.01
N SER A 137 -4.87 7.08 -18.35
CA SER A 137 -4.52 5.99 -19.24
C SER A 137 -4.03 4.80 -18.43
N PHE A 138 -4.43 3.59 -18.77
CA PHE A 138 -4.08 2.35 -18.07
C PHE A 138 -3.23 1.39 -18.91
N VAL A 139 -2.56 1.90 -19.94
CA VAL A 139 -1.74 1.10 -20.90
C VAL A 139 -0.63 0.29 -20.19
N GLY A 140 -0.15 0.74 -19.01
CA GLY A 140 0.86 0.03 -18.24
C GLY A 140 0.35 -1.16 -17.44
N ALA A 141 -0.98 -1.37 -17.34
CA ALA A 141 -1.54 -2.52 -16.63
C ALA A 141 -1.53 -3.76 -17.55
N ALA A 142 -1.37 -4.95 -16.96
CA ALA A 142 -1.56 -6.22 -17.64
C ALA A 142 -2.99 -6.33 -18.21
N GLU A 143 -3.13 -7.04 -19.35
CA GLU A 143 -4.44 -7.34 -19.94
C GLU A 143 -5.33 -8.11 -18.94
N PRO A 144 -6.67 -7.96 -18.99
CA PRO A 144 -7.58 -8.48 -17.95
C PRO A 144 -7.43 -9.97 -17.63
N ASP A 145 -7.26 -10.81 -18.65
CA ASP A 145 -7.14 -12.27 -18.47
C ASP A 145 -5.81 -12.64 -17.81
N GLU A 146 -4.72 -11.99 -18.22
CA GLU A 146 -3.41 -12.15 -17.63
C GLU A 146 -3.39 -11.60 -16.19
N ALA A 147 -3.95 -10.44 -15.95
CA ALA A 147 -4.05 -9.85 -14.62
C ALA A 147 -4.85 -10.74 -13.66
N ARG A 148 -5.91 -11.43 -14.13
CA ARG A 148 -6.66 -12.40 -13.33
C ARG A 148 -5.76 -13.57 -12.92
N ARG A 149 -5.05 -14.16 -13.88
CA ARG A 149 -4.12 -15.28 -13.62
C ARG A 149 -3.06 -14.89 -12.59
N LEU A 150 -2.43 -13.72 -12.78
CA LEU A 150 -1.41 -13.19 -11.88
C LEU A 150 -1.97 -12.90 -10.49
N TYR A 151 -3.19 -12.37 -10.40
CA TYR A 151 -3.85 -12.11 -9.13
C TYR A 151 -4.12 -13.41 -8.36
N ASP A 152 -4.68 -14.42 -9.02
CA ASP A 152 -4.98 -15.70 -8.40
C ASP A 152 -3.68 -16.38 -7.90
N GLU A 153 -2.61 -16.35 -8.71
CA GLU A 153 -1.29 -16.87 -8.33
C GLU A 153 -0.68 -16.08 -7.15
N PHE A 154 -0.78 -14.75 -7.15
CA PHE A 154 -0.31 -13.92 -6.04
C PHE A 154 -1.04 -14.23 -4.73
N VAL A 155 -2.35 -14.43 -4.79
CA VAL A 155 -3.15 -14.83 -3.61
C VAL A 155 -2.66 -16.16 -3.06
N GLU A 156 -2.36 -17.15 -3.92
CA GLU A 156 -1.81 -18.44 -3.48
C GLU A 156 -0.40 -18.28 -2.85
N VAL A 157 0.46 -17.45 -3.42
CA VAL A 157 1.77 -17.11 -2.81
C VAL A 157 1.58 -16.46 -1.44
N CYS A 158 0.59 -15.58 -1.28
CA CYS A 158 0.27 -14.98 0.01
C CYS A 158 -0.24 -16.01 1.02
N ARG A 159 -1.10 -16.96 0.58
CA ARG A 159 -1.65 -18.04 1.42
C ARG A 159 -0.61 -19.07 1.85
N GLY A 160 0.48 -19.21 1.11
CA GLY A 160 1.61 -20.08 1.49
C GLY A 160 2.35 -19.66 2.76
N GLY A 161 2.03 -18.49 3.34
CA GLY A 161 2.55 -18.01 4.62
C GLY A 161 1.64 -18.33 5.80
N VAL A 162 2.07 -17.92 6.99
CA VAL A 162 1.32 -18.14 8.25
C VAL A 162 0.24 -17.08 8.53
N VAL A 163 0.23 -15.98 7.76
CA VAL A 163 -0.72 -14.87 7.91
C VAL A 163 -2.01 -15.20 7.19
N PRO A 164 -3.20 -15.12 7.85
CA PRO A 164 -4.48 -15.33 7.18
C PRO A 164 -4.70 -14.34 6.03
N VAL A 165 -5.30 -14.81 4.92
CA VAL A 165 -5.52 -14.00 3.72
C VAL A 165 -6.99 -14.07 3.31
N ALA A 166 -7.67 -12.93 3.37
CA ALA A 166 -8.96 -12.68 2.74
C ALA A 166 -8.75 -11.97 1.39
N THR A 167 -9.74 -12.06 0.50
CA THR A 167 -9.64 -11.50 -0.86
C THR A 167 -10.89 -10.75 -1.26
N GLY A 168 -10.74 -9.82 -2.21
CA GLY A 168 -11.86 -9.32 -3.00
C GLY A 168 -12.26 -10.30 -4.12
N GLU A 169 -13.13 -9.85 -5.03
CA GLU A 169 -13.59 -10.59 -6.20
C GLU A 169 -13.06 -9.90 -7.47
N PHE A 170 -12.14 -10.57 -8.20
CA PHE A 170 -11.49 -10.00 -9.37
C PHE A 170 -12.50 -9.66 -10.48
N GLY A 171 -12.38 -8.43 -11.00
CA GLY A 171 -13.24 -7.92 -12.09
C GLY A 171 -14.64 -7.49 -11.64
N ALA A 172 -15.01 -7.68 -10.38
CA ALA A 172 -16.26 -7.19 -9.85
C ALA A 172 -16.19 -5.69 -9.48
N ARG A 173 -17.35 -5.03 -9.42
CA ARG A 173 -17.46 -3.72 -8.78
C ARG A 173 -17.49 -3.91 -7.28
N MET A 174 -16.35 -3.63 -6.65
CA MET A 174 -16.16 -3.79 -5.21
C MET A 174 -16.38 -2.47 -4.46
N GLU A 175 -17.01 -2.56 -3.30
CA GLU A 175 -17.06 -1.51 -2.28
C GLU A 175 -16.06 -1.90 -1.18
N VAL A 176 -15.00 -1.12 -1.03
CA VAL A 176 -13.93 -1.38 -0.06
C VAL A 176 -14.09 -0.43 1.11
N SER A 177 -14.37 -0.98 2.29
CA SER A 177 -14.45 -0.25 3.55
C SER A 177 -13.24 -0.55 4.40
N LEU A 178 -12.68 0.47 5.07
CA LEU A 178 -11.54 0.28 5.96
C LEU A 178 -11.47 1.37 7.03
N LEU A 179 -10.86 1.03 8.15
CA LEU A 179 -10.42 2.00 9.15
C LEU A 179 -8.88 2.02 9.18
N ASN A 180 -8.30 3.01 8.47
CA ASN A 180 -6.84 3.15 8.39
C ASN A 180 -6.27 3.56 9.75
N ASP A 181 -5.33 2.77 10.27
CA ASP A 181 -4.69 3.00 11.57
C ASP A 181 -3.40 3.82 11.43
N GLY A 182 -3.37 4.96 12.11
CA GLY A 182 -2.18 5.78 12.21
C GLY A 182 -2.19 7.18 11.59
N PRO A 183 -2.64 7.51 10.36
CA PRO A 183 -2.74 6.65 9.18
C PRO A 183 -1.37 6.14 8.70
N VAL A 184 -1.31 4.87 8.29
CA VAL A 184 -0.13 4.27 7.67
C VAL A 184 -0.52 3.75 6.29
N THR A 185 0.09 4.32 5.25
CA THR A 185 -0.13 3.95 3.85
C THR A 185 1.20 3.97 3.13
N LEU A 186 1.57 2.88 2.49
CA LEU A 186 2.83 2.69 1.78
C LEU A 186 2.57 2.30 0.33
N VAL A 187 3.42 2.76 -0.58
CA VAL A 187 3.49 2.27 -1.96
C VAL A 187 4.72 1.37 -2.06
N VAL A 188 4.52 0.17 -2.57
CA VAL A 188 5.58 -0.82 -2.79
C VAL A 188 5.59 -1.15 -4.28
N GLU A 189 6.76 -1.08 -4.89
CA GLU A 189 6.96 -1.35 -6.32
C GLU A 189 8.13 -2.32 -6.49
N ARG A 190 8.02 -3.20 -7.52
CA ARG A 190 9.05 -4.22 -7.81
C ARG A 190 9.33 -4.28 -9.30
#